data_65f28353ff2147617f9021415a8b585f
#
_entry.id   65f28353ff2147617f9021415a8b585f
#
_cell.length_a   1.000
_cell.length_b   1.000
_cell.length_c   1.000
_cell.angle_alpha   90.00
_cell.angle_beta   90.00
_cell.angle_gamma   90.00
#
_symmetry.space_group_name_H-M   'P 1'
#
loop_
_entity.id
_entity.type
_entity.pdbx_description
1 polymer ?
#
loop_
_entity_poly.entity_id
_entity_poly.type
_entity_poly.pdbx_seq_one_letter_code
_entity_poly.pdbx_strand_id
1 'polypeptide(L)'
;MAYCATCDGEFFSEMEPEELVATLDFRYLTDALTPQEAIEILRAAQEGKAERIAHLKEVGYPGYSTAAGWLGYSDEKMVRLAKQETEVMGFKQIKLKVGQNLEDDLRRLKLAREAVGPDIAIAVDANQVWDVPQAIEWIGKFKDYDLAWVEEPTCPDDVLGHAAIQKAIDPIPVATGEQMQNRVMYKQYLQAGSFKVMQIDATRVAGPQEIVLEYLLAKKFGVKVCPHAGGVGLCEAISQLAMFDYVSVSGEMEDRVVEYVDNQHEYFVHPTVIKNRRYVAPLAPGNGTEMKLDECMKYLHKD
;
A
#
# COMPACT_ATOMS: atom_id res chain seq x y z
N MET A 1 15.04 13.04 20.54
CA MET A 1 14.02 13.15 19.49
C MET A 1 14.14 14.54 18.90
N ALA A 2 14.48 14.66 17.65
CA ALA A 2 14.40 15.95 16.96
C ALA A 2 12.91 16.34 16.89
N TYR A 3 12.60 17.55 17.31
CA TYR A 3 11.24 18.08 17.21
C TYR A 3 10.99 18.36 15.74
N CYS A 4 10.20 17.50 15.09
CA CYS A 4 9.83 17.72 13.70
C CYS A 4 8.73 18.78 13.65
N ALA A 5 8.97 19.89 12.93
CA ALA A 5 7.99 20.96 12.75
C ALA A 5 6.98 20.65 11.62
N THR A 6 7.22 19.56 10.87
CA THR A 6 6.43 19.12 9.72
C THR A 6 6.04 17.66 9.89
N CYS A 7 5.18 17.12 9.02
CA CYS A 7 4.92 15.68 8.99
C CYS A 7 6.18 14.90 8.52
N ASP A 8 6.29 13.64 8.88
CA ASP A 8 7.46 12.82 8.56
C ASP A 8 7.75 12.76 7.06
N GLY A 9 6.73 12.67 6.22
CA GLY A 9 6.88 12.65 4.76
C GLY A 9 7.46 13.96 4.20
N GLU A 10 7.02 15.11 4.71
CA GLU A 10 7.56 16.43 4.32
C GLU A 10 8.99 16.59 4.85
N PHE A 11 9.26 16.17 6.09
CA PHE A 11 10.59 16.21 6.69
C PHE A 11 11.65 15.46 5.84
N PHE A 12 11.36 14.21 5.45
CA PHE A 12 12.27 13.46 4.58
C PHE A 12 12.40 14.09 3.19
N SER A 13 11.34 14.72 2.69
CA SER A 13 11.40 15.43 1.41
C SER A 13 12.28 16.67 1.44
N GLU A 14 12.40 17.34 2.59
CA GLU A 14 13.23 18.56 2.75
C GLU A 14 14.71 18.26 2.91
N MET A 15 15.08 17.02 3.26
CA MET A 15 16.49 16.64 3.39
C MET A 15 17.20 16.63 2.02
N GLU A 16 18.47 17.03 2.02
CA GLU A 16 19.31 16.83 0.83
C GLU A 16 19.54 15.32 0.61
N PRO A 17 19.67 14.85 -0.65
CA PRO A 17 19.84 13.43 -0.96
C PRO A 17 20.97 12.74 -0.17
N GLU A 18 22.10 13.40 -0.01
CA GLU A 18 23.25 12.89 0.73
C GLU A 18 22.97 12.78 2.23
N GLU A 19 22.27 13.76 2.79
CA GLU A 19 21.90 13.76 4.22
C GLU A 19 20.90 12.64 4.49
N LEU A 20 19.88 12.49 3.66
CA LEU A 20 18.90 11.42 3.79
C LEU A 20 19.59 10.05 3.71
N VAL A 21 20.42 9.82 2.66
CA VAL A 21 21.12 8.55 2.46
C VAL A 21 22.08 8.24 3.62
N ALA A 22 22.70 9.24 4.22
CA ALA A 22 23.57 9.03 5.39
C ALA A 22 22.82 8.52 6.64
N THR A 23 21.49 8.67 6.70
CA THR A 23 20.67 8.13 7.80
C THR A 23 20.23 6.69 7.57
N LEU A 24 20.44 6.12 6.38
CA LEU A 24 19.94 4.82 5.96
C LEU A 24 20.99 3.72 6.16
N ASP A 25 20.55 2.51 6.48
CA ASP A 25 21.43 1.35 6.65
C ASP A 25 21.41 0.44 5.41
N PHE A 26 22.47 0.52 4.60
CA PHE A 26 22.63 -0.28 3.39
C PHE A 26 23.24 -1.66 3.61
N ARG A 27 23.43 -2.10 4.85
CA ARG A 27 23.91 -3.48 5.12
C ARG A 27 22.97 -4.49 4.49
N TYR A 28 23.56 -5.44 3.77
CA TYR A 28 22.85 -6.51 3.04
C TYR A 28 22.04 -6.06 1.83
N LEU A 29 22.21 -4.79 1.37
CA LEU A 29 21.53 -4.25 0.19
C LEU A 29 22.45 -3.96 -0.98
N THR A 30 23.77 -3.88 -0.78
CA THR A 30 24.71 -3.35 -1.77
C THR A 30 24.81 -4.17 -3.06
N ASP A 31 24.31 -5.39 -3.07
CA ASP A 31 24.10 -6.24 -4.26
C ASP A 31 22.83 -5.90 -5.06
N ALA A 32 21.96 -5.07 -4.51
CA ALA A 32 20.69 -4.64 -5.12
C ALA A 32 20.55 -3.11 -5.21
N LEU A 33 21.02 -2.38 -4.20
CA LEU A 33 20.98 -0.92 -4.13
C LEU A 33 22.18 -0.42 -3.32
N THR A 34 23.04 0.36 -3.94
CA THR A 34 24.16 1.04 -3.27
C THR A 34 23.76 2.44 -2.78
N PRO A 35 24.48 3.02 -1.78
CA PRO A 35 24.24 4.40 -1.36
C PRO A 35 24.34 5.40 -2.52
N GLN A 36 25.29 5.21 -3.43
CA GLN A 36 25.48 6.09 -4.57
C GLN A 36 24.28 6.07 -5.53
N GLU A 37 23.74 4.89 -5.84
CA GLU A 37 22.52 4.75 -6.66
C GLU A 37 21.30 5.37 -5.99
N ALA A 38 21.18 5.23 -4.67
CA ALA A 38 20.12 5.88 -3.90
C ALA A 38 20.18 7.42 -4.00
N ILE A 39 21.39 8.00 -3.89
CA ILE A 39 21.61 9.44 -4.11
C ILE A 39 21.21 9.85 -5.52
N GLU A 40 21.57 9.07 -6.53
CA GLU A 40 21.24 9.35 -7.93
C GLU A 40 19.73 9.34 -8.18
N ILE A 41 18.99 8.37 -7.59
CA ILE A 41 17.52 8.32 -7.65
C ILE A 41 16.91 9.58 -7.02
N LEU A 42 17.34 9.94 -5.81
CA LEU A 42 16.83 11.11 -5.09
C LEU A 42 17.17 12.43 -5.81
N ARG A 43 18.37 12.55 -6.38
CA ARG A 43 18.76 13.72 -7.18
C ARG A 43 17.94 13.86 -8.45
N ALA A 44 17.70 12.76 -9.16
CA ALA A 44 16.84 12.78 -10.35
C ALA A 44 15.43 13.25 -10.03
N ALA A 45 14.93 12.93 -8.84
CA ALA A 45 13.62 13.35 -8.37
C ALA A 45 13.57 14.83 -7.89
N GLN A 46 14.68 15.58 -7.85
CA GLN A 46 14.62 17.02 -7.53
C GLN A 46 13.99 17.82 -8.68
N GLU A 47 14.14 17.38 -9.93
CA GLU A 47 13.45 18.00 -11.06
C GLU A 47 11.93 17.85 -10.91
N GLY A 48 11.18 18.94 -11.00
CA GLY A 48 9.72 18.96 -10.85
C GLY A 48 9.19 18.71 -9.43
N LYS A 49 10.05 18.72 -8.42
CA LYS A 49 9.64 18.44 -7.02
C LYS A 49 8.67 19.48 -6.48
N ALA A 50 8.91 20.76 -6.74
CA ALA A 50 8.03 21.85 -6.29
C ALA A 50 6.62 21.72 -6.90
N GLU A 51 6.54 21.37 -8.18
CA GLU A 51 5.28 21.14 -8.89
C GLU A 51 4.54 19.93 -8.31
N ARG A 52 5.25 18.84 -7.98
CA ARG A 52 4.64 17.67 -7.33
C ARG A 52 4.10 17.98 -5.95
N ILE A 53 4.82 18.77 -5.14
CA ILE A 53 4.34 19.24 -3.83
C ILE A 53 3.08 20.08 -3.99
N ALA A 54 3.07 21.03 -4.92
CA ALA A 54 1.90 21.89 -5.19
C ALA A 54 0.70 21.04 -5.64
N HIS A 55 0.92 20.13 -6.58
CA HIS A 55 -0.11 19.19 -7.06
C HIS A 55 -0.65 18.31 -5.94
N LEU A 56 0.22 17.73 -5.11
CA LEU A 56 -0.19 16.91 -3.97
C LEU A 56 -1.05 17.69 -2.96
N LYS A 57 -0.67 18.93 -2.63
CA LYS A 57 -1.42 19.80 -1.71
C LYS A 57 -2.79 20.18 -2.29
N GLU A 58 -2.93 20.28 -3.61
CA GLU A 58 -4.19 20.60 -4.29
C GLU A 58 -5.12 19.40 -4.38
N VAL A 59 -4.62 18.25 -4.85
CA VAL A 59 -5.47 17.09 -5.21
C VAL A 59 -5.40 15.93 -4.24
N GLY A 60 -4.39 15.83 -3.38
CA GLY A 60 -4.15 14.70 -2.48
C GLY A 60 -3.60 13.46 -3.20
N TYR A 61 -3.38 12.36 -2.44
CA TYR A 61 -2.82 11.10 -2.94
C TYR A 61 -3.91 10.06 -3.19
N PRO A 62 -3.88 9.26 -4.26
CA PRO A 62 -4.93 8.29 -4.57
C PRO A 62 -5.07 7.21 -3.50
N GLY A 63 -6.31 6.86 -3.16
CA GLY A 63 -6.65 5.74 -2.28
C GLY A 63 -7.53 4.71 -2.97
N TYR A 64 -7.62 3.52 -2.38
CA TYR A 64 -8.59 2.49 -2.74
C TYR A 64 -9.26 1.93 -1.49
N SER A 65 -10.46 1.35 -1.64
CA SER A 65 -11.27 0.88 -0.51
C SER A 65 -11.35 -0.64 -0.42
N THR A 66 -11.34 -1.15 0.82
CA THR A 66 -11.57 -2.56 1.13
C THR A 66 -12.93 -2.79 1.81
N ALA A 67 -13.72 -1.74 2.02
CA ALA A 67 -14.96 -1.79 2.79
C ALA A 67 -15.99 -2.79 2.27
N ALA A 68 -16.07 -3.00 0.95
CA ALA A 68 -17.00 -3.92 0.32
C ALA A 68 -16.57 -5.38 0.37
N GLY A 69 -15.30 -5.66 0.62
CA GLY A 69 -14.66 -6.91 0.25
C GLY A 69 -14.68 -8.03 1.28
N TRP A 70 -15.13 -7.81 2.49
CA TRP A 70 -14.99 -8.78 3.58
C TRP A 70 -15.75 -10.09 3.32
N LEU A 71 -15.12 -11.21 3.68
CA LEU A 71 -15.76 -12.53 3.69
C LEU A 71 -16.90 -12.54 4.71
N GLY A 72 -17.96 -13.29 4.41
CA GLY A 72 -19.13 -13.36 5.27
C GLY A 72 -20.16 -12.22 5.09
N TYR A 73 -19.88 -11.22 4.23
CA TYR A 73 -20.94 -10.30 3.81
C TYR A 73 -21.90 -10.98 2.83
N SER A 74 -23.23 -10.70 2.99
CA SER A 74 -24.19 -11.10 1.96
C SER A 74 -23.88 -10.38 0.64
N ASP A 75 -24.38 -10.95 -0.47
CA ASP A 75 -24.22 -10.37 -1.78
C ASP A 75 -24.80 -8.96 -1.87
N GLU A 76 -25.96 -8.74 -1.27
CA GLU A 76 -26.63 -7.42 -1.24
C GLU A 76 -25.78 -6.40 -0.47
N LYS A 77 -25.17 -6.80 0.66
CA LYS A 77 -24.29 -5.93 1.44
C LYS A 77 -23.04 -5.59 0.67
N MET A 78 -22.39 -6.58 0.06
CA MET A 78 -21.19 -6.39 -0.76
C MET A 78 -21.46 -5.44 -1.93
N VAL A 79 -22.51 -5.69 -2.72
CA VAL A 79 -22.88 -4.85 -3.86
C VAL A 79 -23.23 -3.42 -3.42
N ARG A 80 -23.99 -3.27 -2.34
CA ARG A 80 -24.33 -1.93 -1.80
C ARG A 80 -23.10 -1.16 -1.39
N LEU A 81 -22.17 -1.81 -0.67
CA LEU A 81 -20.93 -1.17 -0.23
C LEU A 81 -20.01 -0.87 -1.43
N ALA A 82 -19.86 -1.79 -2.40
CA ALA A 82 -19.08 -1.54 -3.60
C ALA A 82 -19.56 -0.28 -4.36
N LYS A 83 -20.88 -0.12 -4.51
CA LYS A 83 -21.47 1.09 -5.10
C LYS A 83 -21.25 2.32 -4.24
N GLN A 84 -21.43 2.22 -2.93
CA GLN A 84 -21.16 3.34 -2.01
C GLN A 84 -19.72 3.84 -2.13
N GLU A 85 -18.74 2.93 -2.14
CA GLU A 85 -17.32 3.28 -2.26
C GLU A 85 -16.97 3.89 -3.62
N THR A 86 -17.57 3.41 -4.69
CA THR A 86 -17.22 3.86 -6.05
C THR A 86 -18.04 5.05 -6.54
N GLU A 87 -19.35 5.07 -6.27
CA GLU A 87 -20.25 6.13 -6.75
C GLU A 87 -20.30 7.33 -5.81
N VAL A 88 -20.30 7.10 -4.47
CA VAL A 88 -20.43 8.16 -3.45
C VAL A 88 -19.07 8.66 -2.99
N MET A 89 -18.17 7.75 -2.53
CA MET A 89 -16.83 8.11 -2.10
C MET A 89 -15.89 8.36 -3.29
N GLY A 90 -16.22 7.82 -4.45
CA GLY A 90 -15.54 8.04 -5.73
C GLY A 90 -14.27 7.24 -5.93
N PHE A 91 -13.98 6.21 -5.13
CA PHE A 91 -12.82 5.36 -5.31
C PHE A 91 -12.83 4.68 -6.69
N LYS A 92 -11.66 4.59 -7.31
CA LYS A 92 -11.48 3.95 -8.62
C LYS A 92 -10.99 2.52 -8.52
N GLN A 93 -10.80 2.04 -7.31
CA GLN A 93 -10.43 0.67 -7.04
C GLN A 93 -11.04 0.19 -5.73
N ILE A 94 -11.47 -1.08 -5.73
CA ILE A 94 -11.92 -1.82 -4.55
C ILE A 94 -11.13 -3.12 -4.42
N LYS A 95 -11.08 -3.69 -3.21
CA LYS A 95 -10.46 -4.99 -2.94
C LYS A 95 -11.47 -5.94 -2.31
N LEU A 96 -11.50 -7.20 -2.76
CA LEU A 96 -12.33 -8.27 -2.24
C LEU A 96 -11.47 -9.35 -1.61
N LYS A 97 -11.89 -9.86 -0.46
CA LYS A 97 -11.28 -11.07 0.13
C LYS A 97 -11.76 -12.31 -0.62
N VAL A 98 -10.85 -13.24 -0.88
CA VAL A 98 -11.08 -14.51 -1.60
C VAL A 98 -10.35 -15.66 -0.89
N GLY A 99 -10.51 -16.88 -1.38
CA GLY A 99 -9.67 -18.02 -0.99
C GLY A 99 -10.35 -19.06 -0.11
N GLN A 100 -11.58 -18.83 0.34
CA GLN A 100 -12.31 -19.85 1.12
C GLN A 100 -13.03 -20.88 0.24
N ASN A 101 -13.67 -20.44 -0.84
CA ASN A 101 -14.41 -21.29 -1.75
C ASN A 101 -14.39 -20.69 -3.16
N LEU A 102 -13.89 -21.46 -4.13
CA LEU A 102 -13.71 -20.97 -5.50
C LEU A 102 -15.03 -20.55 -6.17
N GLU A 103 -16.11 -21.29 -5.97
CA GLU A 103 -17.41 -20.96 -6.58
C GLU A 103 -17.97 -19.65 -6.01
N ASP A 104 -17.83 -19.46 -4.69
CA ASP A 104 -18.22 -18.22 -4.02
C ASP A 104 -17.34 -17.04 -4.47
N ASP A 105 -16.04 -17.24 -4.60
CA ASP A 105 -15.11 -16.21 -5.06
C ASP A 105 -15.46 -15.75 -6.47
N LEU A 106 -15.70 -16.68 -7.40
CA LEU A 106 -16.13 -16.38 -8.76
C LEU A 106 -17.48 -15.67 -8.81
N ARG A 107 -18.44 -16.11 -8.00
CA ARG A 107 -19.76 -15.47 -7.87
C ARG A 107 -19.62 -14.04 -7.36
N ARG A 108 -18.83 -13.83 -6.30
CA ARG A 108 -18.59 -12.51 -5.71
C ARG A 108 -17.86 -11.57 -6.66
N LEU A 109 -16.85 -12.06 -7.37
CA LEU A 109 -16.15 -11.29 -8.41
C LEU A 109 -17.10 -10.85 -9.52
N LYS A 110 -17.96 -11.75 -10.01
CA LYS A 110 -18.98 -11.43 -11.02
C LYS A 110 -19.91 -10.32 -10.53
N LEU A 111 -20.48 -10.48 -9.33
CA LEU A 111 -21.40 -9.50 -8.75
C LEU A 111 -20.73 -8.14 -8.52
N ALA A 112 -19.49 -8.13 -8.04
CA ALA A 112 -18.74 -6.90 -7.87
C ALA A 112 -18.48 -6.20 -9.22
N ARG A 113 -18.00 -6.93 -10.24
CA ARG A 113 -17.77 -6.37 -11.57
C ARG A 113 -19.05 -5.83 -12.21
N GLU A 114 -20.17 -6.54 -12.09
CA GLU A 114 -21.48 -6.06 -12.56
C GLU A 114 -21.95 -4.81 -11.79
N ALA A 115 -21.62 -4.72 -10.49
CA ALA A 115 -22.03 -3.59 -9.64
C ALA A 115 -21.25 -2.32 -9.95
N VAL A 116 -19.93 -2.42 -10.18
CA VAL A 116 -19.05 -1.25 -10.31
C VAL A 116 -18.69 -0.88 -11.75
N GLY A 117 -18.99 -1.76 -12.71
CA GLY A 117 -18.69 -1.53 -14.13
C GLY A 117 -17.21 -1.76 -14.49
N PRO A 118 -16.84 -1.58 -15.76
CA PRO A 118 -15.50 -1.88 -16.27
C PRO A 118 -14.43 -0.87 -15.86
N ASP A 119 -14.81 0.37 -15.54
CA ASP A 119 -13.87 1.47 -15.27
C ASP A 119 -13.33 1.47 -13.83
N ILE A 120 -13.81 0.58 -12.99
CA ILE A 120 -13.36 0.42 -11.60
C ILE A 120 -12.42 -0.78 -11.51
N ALA A 121 -11.21 -0.56 -11.02
CA ALA A 121 -10.25 -1.62 -10.78
C ALA A 121 -10.73 -2.52 -9.61
N ILE A 122 -10.58 -3.83 -9.77
CA ILE A 122 -10.86 -4.80 -8.70
C ILE A 122 -9.57 -5.54 -8.38
N ALA A 123 -9.14 -5.47 -7.12
CA ALA A 123 -8.12 -6.33 -6.58
C ALA A 123 -8.74 -7.45 -5.74
N VAL A 124 -8.03 -8.54 -5.58
CA VAL A 124 -8.43 -9.61 -4.66
C VAL A 124 -7.30 -9.91 -3.68
N ASP A 125 -7.66 -10.36 -2.49
CA ASP A 125 -6.73 -10.68 -1.41
C ASP A 125 -7.07 -12.06 -0.83
N ALA A 126 -6.13 -12.98 -0.94
CA ALA A 126 -6.26 -14.35 -0.47
C ALA A 126 -5.77 -14.54 0.97
N ASN A 127 -5.10 -13.55 1.56
CA ASN A 127 -4.55 -13.64 2.92
C ASN A 127 -3.82 -14.96 3.19
N GLN A 128 -2.94 -15.37 2.28
CA GLN A 128 -1.98 -16.46 2.43
C GLN A 128 -2.58 -17.88 2.51
N VAL A 129 -3.84 -18.07 2.07
CA VAL A 129 -4.56 -19.33 2.29
C VAL A 129 -4.19 -20.45 1.33
N TRP A 130 -3.53 -20.17 0.21
CA TRP A 130 -3.23 -21.18 -0.81
C TRP A 130 -1.78 -21.68 -0.72
N ASP A 131 -1.58 -22.93 -1.07
CA ASP A 131 -0.27 -23.40 -1.54
C ASP A 131 -0.03 -22.95 -3.00
N VAL A 132 1.20 -23.06 -3.49
CA VAL A 132 1.58 -22.58 -4.83
C VAL A 132 0.75 -23.20 -5.96
N PRO A 133 0.55 -24.54 -6.02
CA PRO A 133 -0.28 -25.17 -7.05
C PRO A 133 -1.72 -24.69 -7.03
N GLN A 134 -2.32 -24.57 -5.85
CA GLN A 134 -3.70 -24.12 -5.69
C GLN A 134 -3.85 -22.65 -6.08
N ALA A 135 -2.91 -21.79 -5.68
CA ALA A 135 -2.89 -20.38 -6.08
C ALA A 135 -2.91 -20.25 -7.62
N ILE A 136 -2.03 -20.97 -8.32
CA ILE A 136 -1.95 -20.94 -9.78
C ILE A 136 -3.27 -21.40 -10.41
N GLU A 137 -3.84 -22.51 -9.90
CA GLU A 137 -5.09 -23.05 -10.40
C GLU A 137 -6.26 -22.07 -10.22
N TRP A 138 -6.44 -21.54 -8.99
CA TRP A 138 -7.59 -20.68 -8.67
C TRP A 138 -7.50 -19.32 -9.32
N ILE A 139 -6.34 -18.68 -9.29
CA ILE A 139 -6.11 -17.39 -9.96
C ILE A 139 -6.33 -17.53 -11.47
N GLY A 140 -5.95 -18.67 -12.05
CA GLY A 140 -6.25 -18.98 -13.46
C GLY A 140 -7.73 -18.93 -13.82
N LYS A 141 -8.65 -19.10 -12.86
CA LYS A 141 -10.11 -18.95 -13.04
C LYS A 141 -10.58 -17.50 -12.95
N PHE A 142 -9.74 -16.60 -12.39
CA PHE A 142 -10.06 -15.18 -12.25
C PHE A 142 -9.69 -14.34 -13.49
N LYS A 143 -9.02 -14.89 -14.48
CA LYS A 143 -8.46 -14.17 -15.64
C LYS A 143 -9.45 -13.31 -16.43
N ASP A 144 -10.74 -13.68 -16.43
CA ASP A 144 -11.78 -12.98 -17.18
C ASP A 144 -12.36 -11.77 -16.42
N TYR A 145 -11.87 -11.49 -15.19
CA TYR A 145 -12.38 -10.41 -14.34
C TYR A 145 -11.53 -9.12 -14.38
N ASP A 146 -10.47 -9.09 -15.17
CA ASP A 146 -9.55 -7.92 -15.29
C ASP A 146 -9.11 -7.37 -13.94
N LEU A 147 -8.37 -8.20 -13.21
CA LEU A 147 -7.94 -7.88 -11.86
C LEU A 147 -6.74 -6.91 -11.88
N ALA A 148 -6.79 -5.90 -11.02
CA ALA A 148 -5.66 -5.00 -10.75
C ALA A 148 -4.46 -5.76 -10.15
N TRP A 149 -4.75 -6.66 -9.19
CA TRP A 149 -3.78 -7.61 -8.64
C TRP A 149 -4.44 -8.74 -7.84
N VAL A 150 -3.67 -9.77 -7.57
CA VAL A 150 -3.94 -10.78 -6.54
C VAL A 150 -2.95 -10.59 -5.40
N GLU A 151 -3.47 -10.34 -4.19
CA GLU A 151 -2.72 -10.04 -2.99
C GLU A 151 -2.52 -11.28 -2.14
N GLU A 152 -1.31 -11.43 -1.58
CA GLU A 152 -0.90 -12.50 -0.67
C GLU A 152 -1.40 -13.91 -1.07
N PRO A 153 -1.07 -14.41 -2.27
CA PRO A 153 -1.61 -15.71 -2.71
C PRO A 153 -1.12 -16.89 -1.88
N THR A 154 0.06 -16.81 -1.28
CA THR A 154 0.68 -17.89 -0.50
C THR A 154 1.47 -17.34 0.69
N CYS A 155 2.17 -18.22 1.41
CA CYS A 155 2.96 -17.85 2.60
C CYS A 155 3.89 -16.66 2.35
N PRO A 156 3.86 -15.61 3.18
CA PRO A 156 4.66 -14.39 2.98
C PRO A 156 6.17 -14.60 3.12
N ASP A 157 6.62 -15.77 3.58
CA ASP A 157 8.04 -16.12 3.65
C ASP A 157 8.50 -16.93 2.42
N ASP A 158 7.58 -17.32 1.52
CA ASP A 158 7.90 -18.11 0.32
C ASP A 158 8.19 -17.22 -0.90
N VAL A 159 9.43 -16.70 -0.95
CA VAL A 159 9.92 -15.86 -2.06
C VAL A 159 9.80 -16.59 -3.40
N LEU A 160 10.22 -17.84 -3.47
CA LEU A 160 10.24 -18.61 -4.73
C LEU A 160 8.84 -19.07 -5.13
N GLY A 161 7.98 -19.36 -4.17
CA GLY A 161 6.58 -19.67 -4.42
C GLY A 161 5.85 -18.49 -5.06
N HIS A 162 6.03 -17.27 -4.52
CA HIS A 162 5.50 -16.05 -5.14
C HIS A 162 6.05 -15.82 -6.55
N ALA A 163 7.35 -16.05 -6.79
CA ALA A 163 7.94 -15.96 -8.13
C ALA A 163 7.33 -16.96 -9.11
N ALA A 164 7.10 -18.19 -8.66
CA ALA A 164 6.45 -19.21 -9.48
C ALA A 164 5.00 -18.85 -9.81
N ILE A 165 4.24 -18.35 -8.83
CA ILE A 165 2.86 -17.88 -9.02
C ILE A 165 2.87 -16.71 -10.00
N GLN A 166 3.66 -15.63 -9.77
CA GLN A 166 3.70 -14.46 -10.65
C GLN A 166 3.99 -14.83 -12.10
N LYS A 167 4.93 -15.75 -12.30
CA LYS A 167 5.24 -16.23 -13.65
C LYS A 167 4.09 -16.98 -14.31
N ALA A 168 3.35 -17.78 -13.52
CA ALA A 168 2.27 -18.63 -14.05
C ALA A 168 0.97 -17.87 -14.36
N ILE A 169 0.70 -16.79 -13.62
CA ILE A 169 -0.54 -16.02 -13.74
C ILE A 169 -0.40 -14.74 -14.60
N ASP A 170 0.78 -14.50 -15.17
CA ASP A 170 0.99 -13.33 -16.04
C ASP A 170 -0.13 -13.23 -17.11
N PRO A 171 -0.75 -12.06 -17.36
CA PRO A 171 -0.32 -10.72 -16.93
C PRO A 171 -0.87 -10.24 -15.56
N ILE A 172 -1.66 -11.02 -14.84
CA ILE A 172 -2.22 -10.59 -13.54
C ILE A 172 -1.08 -10.32 -12.55
N PRO A 173 -0.99 -9.12 -11.94
CA PRO A 173 0.05 -8.85 -10.96
C PRO A 173 -0.18 -9.61 -9.65
N VAL A 174 0.88 -10.17 -9.06
CA VAL A 174 0.93 -10.47 -7.64
C VAL A 174 1.24 -9.18 -6.87
N ALA A 175 0.49 -8.95 -5.79
CA ALA A 175 0.77 -7.92 -4.80
C ALA A 175 1.10 -8.59 -3.47
N THR A 176 2.16 -8.16 -2.80
CA THR A 176 2.51 -8.65 -1.46
C THR A 176 3.51 -7.72 -0.78
N GLY A 177 3.70 -7.90 0.53
CA GLY A 177 4.68 -7.16 1.31
C GLY A 177 4.19 -6.74 2.68
N GLU A 178 2.90 -6.71 2.95
CA GLU A 178 2.36 -6.27 4.24
C GLU A 178 2.89 -7.05 5.45
N GLN A 179 3.32 -8.29 5.26
CA GLN A 179 3.90 -9.13 6.31
C GLN A 179 5.44 -9.12 6.31
N MET A 180 6.09 -8.47 5.36
CA MET A 180 7.54 -8.41 5.29
C MET A 180 8.11 -7.51 6.39
N GLN A 181 9.21 -7.95 7.00
CA GLN A 181 9.69 -7.38 8.26
C GLN A 181 10.89 -6.45 8.09
N ASN A 182 11.51 -6.43 6.90
CA ASN A 182 12.72 -5.65 6.68
C ASN A 182 13.11 -5.57 5.19
N ARG A 183 13.96 -4.60 4.88
CA ARG A 183 14.51 -4.32 3.55
C ARG A 183 15.14 -5.52 2.84
N VAL A 184 15.67 -6.50 3.58
CA VAL A 184 16.31 -7.67 2.98
C VAL A 184 15.28 -8.62 2.38
N MET A 185 14.11 -8.77 3.01
CA MET A 185 13.01 -9.52 2.45
C MET A 185 12.51 -8.88 1.15
N TYR A 186 12.25 -7.58 1.16
CA TYR A 186 11.86 -6.85 -0.05
C TYR A 186 12.89 -6.99 -1.17
N LYS A 187 14.19 -6.86 -0.85
CA LYS A 187 15.26 -7.10 -1.82
C LYS A 187 15.15 -8.49 -2.47
N GLN A 188 14.99 -9.54 -1.68
CA GLN A 188 14.92 -10.91 -2.19
C GLN A 188 13.71 -11.12 -3.11
N TYR A 189 12.56 -10.60 -2.74
CA TYR A 189 11.36 -10.65 -3.56
C TYR A 189 11.52 -9.89 -4.88
N LEU A 190 12.13 -8.71 -4.85
CA LEU A 190 12.43 -7.92 -6.05
C LEU A 190 13.42 -8.64 -6.98
N GLN A 191 14.51 -9.20 -6.41
CA GLN A 191 15.51 -9.94 -7.19
C GLN A 191 14.92 -11.22 -7.82
N ALA A 192 13.99 -11.89 -7.14
CA ALA A 192 13.33 -13.08 -7.65
C ALA A 192 12.17 -12.75 -8.63
N GLY A 193 11.75 -11.49 -8.76
CA GLY A 193 10.60 -11.10 -9.59
C GLY A 193 9.28 -11.66 -9.07
N SER A 194 9.13 -11.71 -7.75
CA SER A 194 8.03 -12.40 -7.06
C SER A 194 6.72 -11.63 -7.06
N PHE A 195 6.73 -10.34 -7.38
CA PHE A 195 5.56 -9.49 -7.48
C PHE A 195 5.72 -8.36 -8.50
N LYS A 196 4.63 -7.75 -8.91
CA LYS A 196 4.59 -6.53 -9.72
C LYS A 196 4.06 -5.32 -8.95
N VAL A 197 3.43 -5.55 -7.79
CA VAL A 197 2.94 -4.53 -6.87
C VAL A 197 3.52 -4.82 -5.49
N MET A 198 4.26 -3.86 -4.95
CA MET A 198 4.87 -3.95 -3.63
C MET A 198 3.99 -3.26 -2.60
N GLN A 199 3.68 -3.96 -1.51
CA GLN A 199 2.82 -3.47 -0.44
C GLN A 199 3.65 -3.30 0.84
N ILE A 200 4.00 -2.05 1.15
CA ILE A 200 4.72 -1.71 2.37
C ILE A 200 3.71 -1.52 3.51
N ASP A 201 4.05 -2.00 4.71
CA ASP A 201 3.31 -1.73 5.94
C ASP A 201 4.21 -0.99 6.93
N ALA A 202 3.80 0.22 7.33
CA ALA A 202 4.60 1.10 8.20
C ALA A 202 4.76 0.59 9.64
N THR A 203 3.99 -0.42 10.05
CA THR A 203 4.05 -1.01 11.39
C THR A 203 4.78 -2.34 11.47
N ARG A 204 5.07 -2.97 10.31
CA ARG A 204 5.78 -4.26 10.23
C ARG A 204 7.29 -4.11 10.18
N VAL A 205 7.78 -2.98 9.70
CA VAL A 205 9.21 -2.69 9.56
C VAL A 205 9.73 -1.81 10.68
N ALA A 206 11.06 -1.71 10.81
CA ALA A 206 11.71 -1.08 11.97
C ALA A 206 11.62 0.47 12.00
N GLY A 207 10.86 1.08 11.09
CA GLY A 207 10.65 2.52 11.08
C GLY A 207 10.75 3.15 9.69
N PRO A 208 10.61 4.48 9.60
CA PRO A 208 10.52 5.17 8.31
C PRO A 208 11.80 5.05 7.46
N GLN A 209 12.98 4.84 8.05
CA GLN A 209 14.21 4.62 7.29
C GLN A 209 14.17 3.31 6.48
N GLU A 210 13.56 2.24 7.02
CA GLU A 210 13.32 1.00 6.25
C GLU A 210 12.40 1.30 5.06
N ILE A 211 11.32 2.04 5.27
CA ILE A 211 10.35 2.38 4.24
C ILE A 211 10.99 3.23 3.12
N VAL A 212 11.84 4.18 3.46
CA VAL A 212 12.59 4.96 2.47
C VAL A 212 13.46 4.06 1.59
N LEU A 213 14.18 3.09 2.20
CA LEU A 213 14.98 2.11 1.46
C LEU A 213 14.12 1.22 0.56
N GLU A 214 12.94 0.84 1.02
CA GLU A 214 12.00 0.02 0.27
C GLU A 214 11.44 0.77 -0.95
N TYR A 215 11.13 2.06 -0.84
CA TYR A 215 10.77 2.89 -1.98
C TYR A 215 11.91 3.04 -2.99
N LEU A 216 13.14 3.25 -2.51
CA LEU A 216 14.32 3.33 -3.36
C LEU A 216 14.60 2.01 -4.10
N LEU A 217 14.46 0.88 -3.41
CA LEU A 217 14.52 -0.45 -4.03
C LEU A 217 13.43 -0.62 -5.10
N ALA A 218 12.18 -0.30 -4.77
CA ALA A 218 11.06 -0.40 -5.70
C ALA A 218 11.31 0.45 -6.97
N LYS A 219 11.79 1.69 -6.80
CA LYS A 219 12.15 2.57 -7.92
C LYS A 219 13.23 1.96 -8.79
N LYS A 220 14.29 1.42 -8.19
CA LYS A 220 15.40 0.80 -8.93
C LYS A 220 14.96 -0.41 -9.74
N PHE A 221 14.06 -1.24 -9.18
CA PHE A 221 13.54 -2.43 -9.86
C PHE A 221 12.33 -2.16 -10.77
N GLY A 222 11.85 -0.92 -10.85
CA GLY A 222 10.71 -0.54 -11.67
C GLY A 222 9.38 -1.13 -11.20
N VAL A 223 9.23 -1.38 -9.90
CA VAL A 223 8.02 -1.95 -9.29
C VAL A 223 7.18 -0.84 -8.67
N LYS A 224 5.86 -0.89 -8.88
CA LYS A 224 4.91 0.04 -8.27
C LYS A 224 4.71 -0.28 -6.80
N VAL A 225 4.55 0.76 -5.98
CA VAL A 225 4.24 0.61 -4.56
C VAL A 225 2.80 1.07 -4.30
N CYS A 226 2.01 0.18 -3.71
CA CYS A 226 0.63 0.42 -3.30
C CYS A 226 0.51 -0.02 -1.83
N PRO A 227 0.83 0.87 -0.86
CA PRO A 227 0.97 0.48 0.54
C PRO A 227 -0.30 -0.09 1.16
N HIS A 228 -0.11 -1.08 2.04
CA HIS A 228 -1.12 -1.61 2.95
C HIS A 228 -1.43 -0.60 4.05
N ALA A 229 -2.72 -0.50 4.43
CA ALA A 229 -3.17 0.35 5.54
C ALA A 229 -4.35 -0.23 6.33
N GLY A 230 -4.43 -1.56 6.43
CA GLY A 230 -5.53 -2.28 7.07
C GLY A 230 -5.61 -2.21 8.60
N GLY A 231 -4.71 -1.49 9.28
CA GLY A 231 -4.64 -1.40 10.74
C GLY A 231 -5.08 -0.04 11.29
N VAL A 232 -5.42 -0.01 12.59
CA VAL A 232 -5.74 1.23 13.31
C VAL A 232 -4.50 2.15 13.34
N GLY A 233 -4.63 3.39 12.88
CA GLY A 233 -3.53 4.37 12.76
C GLY A 233 -2.60 4.14 11.57
N LEU A 234 -2.80 3.07 10.78
CA LEU A 234 -1.92 2.75 9.68
C LEU A 234 -2.17 3.66 8.47
N CYS A 235 -3.41 4.05 8.22
CA CYS A 235 -3.72 5.07 7.21
C CYS A 235 -3.00 6.39 7.50
N GLU A 236 -2.96 6.81 8.77
CA GLU A 236 -2.27 8.00 9.24
C GLU A 236 -0.76 7.91 9.01
N ALA A 237 -0.16 6.77 9.35
CA ALA A 237 1.28 6.57 9.28
C ALA A 237 1.78 6.46 7.84
N ILE A 238 1.14 5.63 7.00
CA ILE A 238 1.69 5.26 5.68
C ILE A 238 1.38 6.28 4.58
N SER A 239 0.25 7.00 4.67
CA SER A 239 -0.17 7.90 3.59
C SER A 239 0.87 8.99 3.30
N GLN A 240 1.44 9.60 4.34
CA GLN A 240 2.47 10.63 4.19
C GLN A 240 3.79 10.08 3.62
N LEU A 241 4.13 8.81 3.91
CA LEU A 241 5.30 8.16 3.33
C LEU A 241 5.08 7.78 1.86
N ALA A 242 3.84 7.43 1.46
CA ALA A 242 3.47 7.29 0.06
C ALA A 242 3.54 8.63 -0.69
N MET A 243 3.19 9.74 -0.02
CA MET A 243 3.36 11.09 -0.56
C MET A 243 4.84 11.46 -0.72
N PHE A 244 5.71 11.05 0.23
CA PHE A 244 7.16 11.17 0.09
C PHE A 244 7.67 10.41 -1.14
N ASP A 245 7.22 9.16 -1.37
CA ASP A 245 7.59 8.42 -2.59
C ASP A 245 7.28 9.22 -3.85
N TYR A 246 6.06 9.74 -3.96
CA TYR A 246 5.65 10.56 -5.10
C TYR A 246 6.52 11.82 -5.28
N VAL A 247 6.77 12.54 -4.19
CA VAL A 247 7.49 13.82 -4.24
C VAL A 247 8.98 13.63 -4.50
N SER A 248 9.60 12.64 -3.86
CA SER A 248 11.07 12.57 -3.73
C SER A 248 11.72 11.30 -4.28
N VAL A 249 10.95 10.30 -4.72
CA VAL A 249 11.50 9.03 -5.22
C VAL A 249 10.94 8.67 -6.59
N SER A 250 9.65 8.33 -6.66
CA SER A 250 9.04 7.82 -7.90
C SER A 250 8.76 8.90 -8.93
N GLY A 251 8.29 10.05 -8.50
CA GLY A 251 7.78 11.12 -9.36
C GLY A 251 6.44 10.78 -10.02
N GLU A 252 5.84 9.65 -9.69
CA GLU A 252 4.68 9.06 -10.36
C GLU A 252 3.53 8.84 -9.38
N MET A 253 2.30 9.10 -9.82
CA MET A 253 1.07 8.87 -9.07
C MET A 253 0.09 7.95 -9.81
N GLU A 254 0.35 7.66 -11.10
CA GLU A 254 -0.49 6.80 -11.92
C GLU A 254 -0.38 5.35 -11.48
N ASP A 255 -1.52 4.68 -11.31
CA ASP A 255 -1.65 3.29 -10.81
C ASP A 255 -0.99 3.05 -9.44
N ARG A 256 -0.77 4.10 -8.67
CA ARG A 256 -0.29 4.04 -7.29
C ARG A 256 -1.40 4.47 -6.36
N VAL A 257 -1.78 3.59 -5.46
CA VAL A 257 -2.90 3.80 -4.53
C VAL A 257 -2.53 3.33 -3.14
N VAL A 258 -2.97 4.04 -2.11
CA VAL A 258 -2.85 3.62 -0.72
C VAL A 258 -4.16 2.97 -0.29
N GLU A 259 -4.09 1.86 0.41
CA GLU A 259 -5.26 1.24 1.02
C GLU A 259 -5.95 2.20 1.98
N TYR A 260 -7.28 2.22 1.95
CA TYR A 260 -8.09 2.95 2.91
C TYR A 260 -9.07 2.00 3.59
N VAL A 261 -9.04 2.02 4.90
CA VAL A 261 -10.00 1.33 5.77
C VAL A 261 -10.58 2.36 6.72
N ASP A 262 -11.89 2.52 6.72
CA ASP A 262 -12.61 3.40 7.65
C ASP A 262 -12.65 2.73 9.04
N ASN A 263 -11.61 2.96 9.84
CA ASN A 263 -11.42 2.30 11.11
C ASN A 263 -10.83 3.23 12.17
N GLN A 264 -11.66 3.71 13.08
CA GLN A 264 -11.29 4.43 14.30
C GLN A 264 -10.52 5.76 14.09
N HIS A 265 -10.62 6.37 12.92
CA HIS A 265 -9.96 7.66 12.62
C HIS A 265 -10.35 8.76 13.61
N GLU A 266 -11.60 8.75 14.10
CA GLU A 266 -12.14 9.71 15.06
C GLU A 266 -11.38 9.77 16.39
N TYR A 267 -10.60 8.75 16.72
CA TYR A 267 -9.82 8.69 17.96
C TYR A 267 -8.42 9.30 17.85
N PHE A 268 -8.00 9.70 16.64
CA PHE A 268 -6.71 10.34 16.43
C PHE A 268 -6.80 11.87 16.57
N VAL A 269 -5.71 12.48 17.01
CA VAL A 269 -5.59 13.95 17.14
C VAL A 269 -5.66 14.60 15.74
N HIS A 270 -4.99 13.98 14.77
CA HIS A 270 -4.95 14.39 13.38
C HIS A 270 -5.40 13.23 12.48
N PRO A 271 -6.71 12.96 12.40
CA PRO A 271 -7.23 11.82 11.65
C PRO A 271 -6.95 11.93 10.17
N THR A 272 -6.80 10.79 9.51
CA THR A 272 -6.82 10.71 8.06
C THR A 272 -8.10 11.30 7.49
N VAL A 273 -7.95 12.11 6.46
CA VAL A 273 -9.07 12.71 5.74
C VAL A 273 -9.07 12.24 4.29
N ILE A 274 -10.18 11.64 3.86
CA ILE A 274 -10.43 11.31 2.46
C ILE A 274 -11.33 12.38 1.84
N LYS A 275 -10.87 12.97 0.74
CA LYS A 275 -11.65 13.89 -0.06
C LYS A 275 -11.52 13.53 -1.54
N ASN A 276 -12.66 13.38 -2.21
CA ASN A 276 -12.66 13.00 -3.62
C ASN A 276 -11.77 11.77 -3.91
N ARG A 277 -11.94 10.65 -3.13
CA ARG A 277 -11.16 9.41 -3.23
C ARG A 277 -9.66 9.51 -2.95
N ARG A 278 -9.21 10.62 -2.39
CA ARG A 278 -7.79 10.87 -2.15
C ARG A 278 -7.52 11.19 -0.69
N TYR A 279 -6.39 10.75 -0.23
CA TYR A 279 -5.83 11.18 1.03
C TYR A 279 -5.45 12.65 0.92
N VAL A 280 -6.01 13.48 1.79
CA VAL A 280 -5.56 14.87 1.92
C VAL A 280 -4.18 14.88 2.56
N ALA A 281 -3.27 15.67 2.00
CA ALA A 281 -1.92 15.78 2.53
C ALA A 281 -1.95 16.31 3.98
N PRO A 282 -1.40 15.58 4.97
CA PRO A 282 -1.37 16.04 6.35
C PRO A 282 -0.40 17.23 6.49
N LEU A 283 -0.81 18.23 7.25
CA LEU A 283 0.01 19.44 7.54
C LEU A 283 0.46 19.50 8.99
N ALA A 284 -0.03 18.60 9.85
CA ALA A 284 0.35 18.54 11.25
C ALA A 284 1.73 17.90 11.43
N PRO A 285 2.54 18.36 12.41
CA PRO A 285 3.82 17.74 12.72
C PRO A 285 3.70 16.28 13.19
N GLY A 286 4.72 15.48 12.89
CA GLY A 286 4.84 14.10 13.33
C GLY A 286 4.27 13.06 12.36
N ASN A 287 4.13 11.83 12.82
CA ASN A 287 3.68 10.70 12.00
C ASN A 287 2.15 10.53 11.93
N GLY A 288 1.38 11.41 12.58
CA GLY A 288 -0.09 11.38 12.54
C GLY A 288 -0.75 10.31 13.43
N THR A 289 0.00 9.46 14.11
CA THR A 289 -0.55 8.32 14.89
C THR A 289 -0.86 8.65 16.36
N GLU A 290 -0.84 9.92 16.73
CA GLU A 290 -1.17 10.34 18.09
C GLU A 290 -2.69 10.20 18.34
N MET A 291 -3.05 9.36 19.31
CA MET A 291 -4.43 9.20 19.75
C MET A 291 -4.83 10.24 20.80
N LYS A 292 -6.09 10.60 20.86
CA LYS A 292 -6.67 11.48 21.88
C LYS A 292 -6.56 10.81 23.24
N LEU A 293 -5.87 11.45 24.18
CA LEU A 293 -5.58 10.87 25.51
C LEU A 293 -6.86 10.56 26.29
N ASP A 294 -7.88 11.42 26.22
CA ASP A 294 -9.15 11.23 26.88
C ASP A 294 -9.90 10.00 26.37
N GLU A 295 -9.77 9.69 25.08
CA GLU A 295 -10.31 8.46 24.49
C GLU A 295 -9.55 7.23 24.97
N CYS A 296 -8.21 7.25 24.98
CA CYS A 296 -7.40 6.15 25.50
C CYS A 296 -7.72 5.83 26.97
N MET A 297 -7.92 6.86 27.79
CA MET A 297 -8.21 6.70 29.22
C MET A 297 -9.56 6.01 29.49
N LYS A 298 -10.52 6.03 28.56
CA LYS A 298 -11.80 5.30 28.70
C LYS A 298 -11.64 3.79 28.70
N TYR A 299 -10.58 3.30 28.04
CA TYR A 299 -10.29 1.88 27.87
C TYR A 299 -9.14 1.40 28.76
N LEU A 300 -8.64 2.26 29.65
CA LEU A 300 -7.59 1.87 30.59
C LEU A 300 -8.07 0.70 31.45
N HIS A 301 -7.29 -0.38 31.48
CA HIS A 301 -7.55 -1.51 32.36
C HIS A 301 -7.48 -1.04 33.81
N LYS A 302 -8.52 -1.36 34.59
CA LYS A 302 -8.56 -1.11 36.02
C LYS A 302 -8.41 -2.46 36.72
N ASP A 303 -7.34 -2.60 37.48
CA ASP A 303 -7.09 -3.77 38.35
C ASP A 303 -8.21 -3.99 39.36
#